data_091fc39268cb24d24c484c12295380e3
#
_entry.id   091fc39268cb24d24c484c12295380e3
#
_cell.length_a   1.000
_cell.length_b   1.000
_cell.length_c   1.000
_cell.angle_alpha   90.00
_cell.angle_beta   90.00
_cell.angle_gamma   90.00
#
_symmetry.space_group_name_H-M   'P 1'
#
loop_
_entity.id
_entity.type
_entity.pdbx_description
1 polymer ?
#
loop_
_entity_poly.entity_id
_entity_poly.type
_entity_poly.pdbx_seq_one_letter_code
_entity_poly.pdbx_strand_id
1 'polypeptide(L)'
;MRYLLDTNHWSYIQRRHPGVIAHIQRLPETAMLYMPVVAQAELLMGIQLIPSPRRRSELQALYEEAVMMATEILPITTPVAEQFAQIAGDLRRRGQPIPTNDLWIAAIAMAHNLILVTRATHTSG
;
A
#
# COMPACT_ATOMS: atom_id res chain seq x y z
N MET A 1 -10.59 -1.72 13.53
CA MET A 1 -10.66 -2.13 12.13
C MET A 1 -9.26 -2.22 11.53
N ARG A 2 -9.11 -3.09 10.56
CA ARG A 2 -7.80 -3.41 9.98
C ARG A 2 -7.80 -3.02 8.51
N TYR A 3 -6.90 -2.09 8.17
CA TYR A 3 -6.82 -1.53 6.81
C TYR A 3 -5.50 -1.88 6.15
N LEU A 4 -5.55 -2.26 4.87
CA LEU A 4 -4.36 -2.35 4.03
C LEU A 4 -4.37 -1.13 3.09
N LEU A 5 -3.36 -0.29 3.19
CA LEU A 5 -3.24 0.90 2.36
C LEU A 5 -2.38 0.58 1.13
N ASP A 6 -2.80 1.06 -0.03
CA ASP A 6 -2.03 0.88 -1.26
C ASP A 6 -0.79 1.79 -1.29
N THR A 7 0.01 1.64 -2.34
CA THR A 7 1.25 2.41 -2.49
C THR A 7 1.00 3.91 -2.50
N ASN A 8 -0.07 4.36 -3.17
CA ASN A 8 -0.37 5.79 -3.27
C ASN A 8 -0.63 6.40 -1.88
N HIS A 9 -1.38 5.70 -1.04
CA HIS A 9 -1.66 6.19 0.31
C HIS A 9 -0.40 6.22 1.17
N TRP A 10 0.44 5.18 1.10
CA TRP A 10 1.70 5.20 1.83
C TRP A 10 2.65 6.28 1.32
N SER A 11 2.64 6.55 0.01
CA SER A 11 3.41 7.65 -0.56
C SER A 11 2.93 9.01 -0.02
N TYR A 12 1.62 9.21 0.08
CA TYR A 12 1.07 10.42 0.68
C TYR A 12 1.44 10.56 2.14
N ILE A 13 1.43 9.46 2.90
CA ILE A 13 1.87 9.48 4.30
C ILE A 13 3.34 9.87 4.39
N GLN A 14 4.19 9.29 3.55
CA GLN A 14 5.62 9.62 3.49
C GLN A 14 5.83 11.11 3.23
N ARG A 15 5.06 11.70 2.31
CA ARG A 15 5.16 13.10 1.94
C ARG A 15 4.38 14.02 2.89
N ARG A 16 3.76 13.45 3.90
CA ARG A 16 2.94 14.19 4.87
C ARG A 16 1.83 15.00 4.20
N HIS A 17 1.15 14.39 3.24
CA HIS A 17 0.02 15.00 2.56
C HIS A 17 -1.05 15.39 3.59
N PRO A 18 -1.42 16.69 3.70
CA PRO A 18 -2.28 17.15 4.80
C PRO A 18 -3.64 16.46 4.86
N GLY A 19 -4.26 16.23 3.71
CA GLY A 19 -5.57 15.58 3.64
C GLY A 19 -5.53 14.14 4.13
N VAL A 20 -4.49 13.40 3.75
CA VAL A 20 -4.35 11.99 4.16
C VAL A 20 -4.01 11.91 5.65
N ILE A 21 -3.09 12.74 6.12
CA ILE A 21 -2.72 12.78 7.54
C ILE A 21 -3.94 13.13 8.39
N ALA A 22 -4.71 14.15 8.00
CA ALA A 22 -5.91 14.54 8.73
C ALA A 22 -6.94 13.41 8.78
N HIS A 23 -7.11 12.67 7.68
CA HIS A 23 -8.02 11.54 7.62
C HIS A 23 -7.59 10.42 8.57
N ILE A 24 -6.29 10.11 8.59
CA ILE A 24 -5.74 9.09 9.48
C ILE A 24 -5.92 9.48 10.94
N GLN A 25 -5.71 10.75 11.26
CA GLN A 25 -5.86 11.25 12.64
C GLN A 25 -7.30 11.14 13.15
N ARG A 26 -8.29 11.07 12.25
CA ARG A 26 -9.69 10.88 12.62
C ARG A 26 -10.07 9.43 12.86
N LEU A 27 -9.19 8.49 12.49
CA LEU A 27 -9.47 7.09 12.72
C LEU A 27 -9.36 6.77 14.22
N PRO A 28 -10.13 5.78 14.70
CA PRO A 28 -9.98 5.34 16.09
C PRO A 28 -8.56 4.87 16.37
N GLU A 29 -8.10 5.04 17.60
CA GLU A 29 -6.77 4.57 18.01
C GLU A 29 -6.60 3.06 17.82
N THR A 30 -7.71 2.33 17.81
CA THR A 30 -7.71 0.89 17.57
C THR A 30 -7.54 0.52 16.10
N ALA A 31 -7.58 1.49 15.18
CA ALA A 31 -7.38 1.22 13.76
C ALA A 31 -5.96 0.74 13.51
N MET A 32 -5.84 -0.35 12.75
CA MET A 32 -4.55 -0.92 12.37
C MET A 32 -4.31 -0.64 10.89
N LEU A 33 -3.14 -0.08 10.59
CA LEU A 33 -2.74 0.26 9.22
C LEU A 33 -1.62 -0.68 8.79
N TYR A 34 -1.86 -1.43 7.72
CA TYR A 34 -0.89 -2.39 7.21
C TYR A 34 -0.28 -1.90 5.91
N MET A 35 1.02 -2.14 5.76
CA MET A 35 1.76 -1.82 4.54
C MET A 35 2.04 -3.12 3.79
N PRO A 36 1.59 -3.27 2.53
CA PRO A 36 2.03 -4.42 1.75
C PRO A 36 3.50 -4.28 1.37
N VAL A 37 4.24 -5.38 1.36
CA VAL A 37 5.66 -5.37 0.99
C VAL A 37 5.89 -4.77 -0.40
N VAL A 38 4.90 -4.90 -1.29
CA VAL A 38 4.95 -4.30 -2.63
C VAL A 38 5.01 -2.77 -2.53
N ALA A 39 4.20 -2.17 -1.64
CA ALA A 39 4.24 -0.72 -1.42
C ALA A 39 5.59 -0.31 -0.82
N GLN A 40 6.10 -1.07 0.11
CA GLN A 40 7.43 -0.83 0.68
C GLN A 40 8.49 -0.79 -0.41
N ALA A 41 8.48 -1.78 -1.31
CA ALA A 41 9.44 -1.85 -2.40
C ALA A 41 9.33 -0.64 -3.34
N GLU A 42 8.13 -0.21 -3.65
CA GLU A 42 7.91 0.95 -4.51
C GLU A 42 8.39 2.25 -3.87
N LEU A 43 8.15 2.43 -2.57
CA LEU A 43 8.65 3.60 -1.85
C LEU A 43 10.18 3.62 -1.81
N LEU A 44 10.79 2.48 -1.54
CA LEU A 44 12.25 2.37 -1.52
C LEU A 44 12.86 2.61 -2.90
N MET A 45 12.22 2.09 -3.95
CA MET A 45 12.66 2.35 -5.32
C MET A 45 12.59 3.85 -5.65
N GLY A 46 11.50 4.51 -5.24
CA GLY A 46 11.35 5.95 -5.44
C GLY A 46 12.48 6.75 -4.81
N ILE A 47 12.94 6.34 -3.63
CA ILE A 47 14.09 6.96 -2.97
C ILE A 47 15.36 6.76 -3.79
N GLN A 48 15.59 5.54 -4.29
CA GLN A 48 16.77 5.22 -5.10
C GLN A 48 16.86 6.06 -6.37
N LEU A 49 15.73 6.48 -6.92
CA LEU A 49 15.69 7.25 -8.16
C LEU A 49 15.97 8.74 -7.96
N ILE A 50 16.05 9.22 -6.72
CA ILE A 50 16.36 10.62 -6.43
C ILE A 50 17.85 10.88 -6.65
N PRO A 51 18.23 11.80 -7.57
CA PRO A 51 19.65 12.03 -7.87
C PRO A 51 20.39 12.79 -6.78
N SER A 52 19.72 13.69 -6.06
CA SER A 52 20.34 14.48 -5.01
C SER A 52 20.53 13.65 -3.74
N PRO A 53 21.77 13.47 -3.23
CA PRO A 53 21.99 12.76 -1.98
C PRO A 53 21.26 13.37 -0.78
N ARG A 54 21.17 14.70 -0.74
CA ARG A 54 20.47 15.40 0.33
C ARG A 54 18.97 15.08 0.29
N ARG A 55 18.36 15.18 -0.89
CA ARG A 55 16.93 14.90 -1.06
C ARG A 55 16.62 13.44 -0.77
N ARG A 56 17.52 12.55 -1.19
CA ARG A 56 17.39 11.12 -0.93
C ARG A 56 17.38 10.84 0.56
N SER A 57 18.29 11.47 1.33
CA SER A 57 18.32 11.32 2.78
C SER A 57 17.06 11.84 3.45
N GLU A 58 16.51 12.96 2.98
CA GLU A 58 15.26 13.50 3.49
C GLU A 58 14.10 12.52 3.29
N LEU A 59 13.98 11.97 2.09
CA LEU A 59 12.92 11.01 1.77
C LEU A 59 13.10 9.70 2.52
N GLN A 60 14.34 9.28 2.74
CA GLN A 60 14.63 8.08 3.55
C GLN A 60 14.11 8.27 4.98
N ALA A 61 14.36 9.42 5.58
CA ALA A 61 13.88 9.72 6.93
C ALA A 61 12.35 9.73 6.99
N LEU A 62 11.72 10.33 6.00
CA LEU A 62 10.24 10.36 5.92
C LEU A 62 9.67 8.96 5.69
N TYR A 63 10.36 8.12 4.92
CA TYR A 63 9.97 6.73 4.74
C TYR A 63 10.01 5.97 6.08
N GLU A 64 11.05 6.15 6.85
CA GLU A 64 11.17 5.49 8.14
C GLU A 64 10.06 5.91 9.10
N GLU A 65 9.68 7.19 9.09
CA GLU A 65 8.52 7.67 9.85
C GLU A 65 7.22 7.02 9.40
N ALA A 66 7.02 6.88 8.09
CA ALA A 66 5.84 6.22 7.54
C ALA A 66 5.76 4.76 7.97
N VAL A 67 6.88 4.05 7.92
CA VAL A 67 6.94 2.64 8.35
C VAL A 67 6.57 2.50 9.82
N MET A 68 6.96 3.46 10.65
CA MET A 68 6.60 3.43 12.07
C MET A 68 5.10 3.56 12.31
N MET A 69 4.35 4.13 11.37
CA MET A 69 2.90 4.21 11.45
C MET A 69 2.23 2.90 11.06
N ALA A 70 2.93 2.03 10.36
CA ALA A 70 2.38 0.73 9.97
C ALA A 70 2.37 -0.20 11.18
N THR A 71 1.25 -0.89 11.38
CA THR A 71 1.15 -1.93 12.39
C THR A 71 2.09 -3.07 12.04
N GLU A 72 2.15 -3.41 10.74
CA GLU A 72 3.00 -4.48 10.24
C GLU A 72 3.16 -4.32 8.73
N ILE A 73 4.30 -4.77 8.21
CA ILE A 73 4.51 -4.90 6.76
C ILE A 73 4.19 -6.34 6.39
N LEU A 74 3.25 -6.54 5.47
CA LEU A 74 2.77 -7.86 5.11
C LEU A 74 3.49 -8.40 3.88
N PRO A 75 4.09 -9.58 3.98
CA PRO A 75 4.83 -10.20 2.88
C PRO A 75 3.94 -10.91 1.88
N ILE A 76 4.53 -11.31 0.75
CA ILE A 76 3.90 -12.20 -0.20
C ILE A 76 4.18 -13.64 0.26
N THR A 77 3.13 -14.34 0.65
CA THR A 77 3.20 -15.71 1.17
C THR A 77 2.48 -16.66 0.22
N THR A 78 2.52 -17.95 0.51
CA THR A 78 1.78 -18.94 -0.29
C THR A 78 0.27 -18.66 -0.31
N PRO A 79 -0.40 -18.38 0.82
CA PRO A 79 -1.81 -17.98 0.76
C PRO A 79 -2.06 -16.74 -0.09
N VAL A 80 -1.16 -15.77 -0.07
CA VAL A 80 -1.26 -14.58 -0.93
C VAL A 80 -1.12 -14.98 -2.41
N ALA A 81 -0.19 -15.87 -2.73
CA ALA A 81 -0.01 -16.34 -4.10
C ALA A 81 -1.26 -17.07 -4.62
N GLU A 82 -1.93 -17.82 -3.77
CA GLU A 82 -3.18 -18.50 -4.13
C GLU A 82 -4.29 -17.48 -4.42
N GLN A 83 -4.44 -16.46 -3.61
CA GLN A 83 -5.39 -15.39 -3.84
C GLN A 83 -5.07 -14.61 -5.12
N PHE A 84 -3.79 -14.34 -5.35
CA PHE A 84 -3.34 -13.68 -6.57
C PHE A 84 -3.79 -14.48 -7.81
N ALA A 85 -3.57 -15.80 -7.80
CA ALA A 85 -3.94 -16.65 -8.93
C ALA A 85 -5.45 -16.61 -9.20
N GLN A 86 -6.27 -16.65 -8.15
CA GLN A 86 -7.72 -16.59 -8.30
C GLN A 86 -8.18 -15.24 -8.86
N ILE A 87 -7.68 -14.14 -8.31
CA ILE A 87 -8.06 -12.80 -8.76
C ILE A 87 -7.60 -12.56 -10.19
N ALA A 88 -6.33 -12.85 -10.49
CA ALA A 88 -5.77 -12.65 -11.82
C ALA A 88 -6.48 -13.50 -12.87
N GLY A 89 -6.76 -14.76 -12.54
CA GLY A 89 -7.48 -15.66 -13.44
C GLY A 89 -8.89 -15.15 -13.75
N ASP A 90 -9.60 -14.72 -12.73
CA ASP A 90 -10.95 -14.18 -12.89
C ASP A 90 -10.96 -12.91 -13.75
N LEU A 91 -10.06 -11.97 -13.46
CA LEU A 91 -9.97 -10.73 -14.22
C LEU A 91 -9.58 -10.97 -15.69
N ARG A 92 -8.68 -11.91 -15.96
CA ARG A 92 -8.32 -12.26 -17.33
C ARG A 92 -9.48 -12.88 -18.08
N ARG A 93 -10.25 -13.76 -17.45
CA ARG A 93 -11.44 -14.33 -18.07
C ARG A 93 -12.49 -13.29 -18.41
N ARG A 94 -12.57 -12.22 -17.63
CA ARG A 94 -13.50 -11.11 -17.88
C ARG A 94 -12.94 -10.05 -18.83
N GLY A 95 -11.69 -10.20 -19.28
CA GLY A 95 -11.05 -9.21 -20.12
C GLY A 95 -10.76 -7.89 -19.41
N GLN A 96 -10.55 -7.91 -18.08
CA GLN A 96 -10.36 -6.74 -17.24
C GLN A 96 -9.08 -6.83 -16.42
N PRO A 97 -7.89 -6.96 -17.07
CA PRO A 97 -6.66 -7.04 -16.31
C PRO A 97 -6.36 -5.73 -15.59
N ILE A 98 -5.70 -5.83 -14.43
CA ILE A 98 -5.20 -4.68 -13.68
C ILE A 98 -3.68 -4.80 -13.53
N PRO A 99 -2.97 -3.70 -13.19
CA PRO A 99 -1.53 -3.75 -13.00
C PRO A 99 -1.11 -4.80 -11.96
N THR A 100 0.03 -5.43 -12.22
CA THR A 100 0.50 -6.55 -11.39
C THR A 100 0.69 -6.18 -9.92
N ASN A 101 1.23 -4.98 -9.66
CA ASN A 101 1.42 -4.55 -8.26
C ASN A 101 0.09 -4.38 -7.53
N ASP A 102 -0.92 -3.84 -8.22
CA ASP A 102 -2.26 -3.71 -7.65
C ASP A 102 -2.87 -5.08 -7.38
N LEU A 103 -2.61 -6.07 -8.23
CA LEU A 103 -3.04 -7.44 -8.01
C LEU A 103 -2.43 -8.04 -6.74
N TRP A 104 -1.11 -7.84 -6.54
CA TRP A 104 -0.46 -8.32 -5.33
C TRP A 104 -1.04 -7.68 -4.07
N ILE A 105 -1.31 -6.38 -4.12
CA ILE A 105 -1.89 -5.67 -2.99
C ILE A 105 -3.29 -6.21 -2.69
N ALA A 106 -4.12 -6.41 -3.72
CA ALA A 106 -5.45 -7.00 -3.55
C ALA A 106 -5.36 -8.41 -2.97
N ALA A 107 -4.40 -9.21 -3.43
CA ALA A 107 -4.20 -10.58 -2.94
C ALA A 107 -3.82 -10.60 -1.46
N ILE A 108 -2.97 -9.68 -1.02
CA ILE A 108 -2.60 -9.54 0.39
C ILE A 108 -3.83 -9.18 1.22
N ALA A 109 -4.65 -8.23 0.75
CA ALA A 109 -5.86 -7.84 1.44
C ALA A 109 -6.82 -9.03 1.61
N MET A 110 -7.02 -9.80 0.54
CA MET A 110 -7.90 -10.96 0.57
C MET A 110 -7.39 -12.05 1.51
N ALA A 111 -6.10 -12.34 1.46
CA ALA A 111 -5.52 -13.41 2.29
C ALA A 111 -5.61 -13.09 3.79
N HIS A 112 -5.59 -11.81 4.14
CA HIS A 112 -5.62 -11.37 5.54
C HIS A 112 -6.97 -10.80 5.98
N ASN A 113 -7.98 -10.81 5.12
CA ASN A 113 -9.30 -10.22 5.39
C ASN A 113 -9.19 -8.76 5.84
N LEU A 114 -8.41 -7.98 5.09
CA LEU A 114 -8.21 -6.56 5.37
C LEU A 114 -9.09 -5.70 4.46
N ILE A 115 -9.47 -4.52 4.98
CA ILE A 115 -10.16 -3.52 4.16
C ILE A 115 -9.10 -2.82 3.31
N LEU A 116 -9.19 -2.97 1.98
CA LEU A 116 -8.25 -2.32 1.07
C LEU A 116 -8.65 -0.87 0.87
N VAL A 117 -7.70 0.03 1.12
CA VAL A 117 -7.86 1.47 0.87
C VAL A 117 -7.04 1.83 -0.35
N THR A 118 -7.69 2.24 -1.42
CA THR A 118 -7.05 2.55 -2.70
C THR A 118 -7.75 3.73 -3.36
N ARG A 119 -7.00 4.47 -4.20
CA ARG A 119 -7.57 5.58 -4.96
C ARG A 119 -8.59 5.12 -5.99
N ALA A 120 -8.47 3.89 -6.47
CA ALA A 120 -9.41 3.35 -7.43
C ALA A 120 -10.84 3.32 -6.91
N THR A 121 -11.04 3.18 -5.60
CA THR A 121 -12.36 3.20 -4.99
C THR A 121 -13.03 4.58 -5.07
N HIS A 122 -12.24 5.64 -5.18
CA HIS A 122 -12.75 7.01 -5.26
C HIS A 122 -13.24 7.34 -6.66
N THR A 123 -12.59 6.75 -7.68
CA THR A 123 -12.95 7.02 -9.08
C THR A 123 -14.17 6.25 -9.53
N SER A 124 -14.46 5.15 -8.88
CA SER A 124 -15.61 4.30 -9.20
C SER A 124 -16.89 4.72 -8.48
N GLY A 125 -16.74 5.64 -7.54
CA GLY A 125 -17.87 6.10 -6.73
C GLY A 125 -18.77 7.11 -7.44
#